data_eb78664511dd11e95d270d442fe085c0
#
_entry.id   eb78664511dd11e95d270d442fe085c0
#
_cell.length_a   1.000
_cell.length_b   1.000
_cell.length_c   1.000
_cell.angle_alpha   90.00
_cell.angle_beta   90.00
_cell.angle_gamma   90.00
#
_symmetry.space_group_name_H-M   'P 1'
#
loop_
_entity.id
_entity.type
_entity.pdbx_description
1 polymer ?
#
loop_
_entity_poly.entity_id
_entity_poly.type
_entity_poly.pdbx_seq_one_letter_code
_entity_poly.pdbx_strand_id
1 'polypeptide(L)'
;MGARAPRPRVGFLGVGWIGRHRMEAILATGAVEVAGIADASAEMAAAAATLAPGARLASTLDELLDLGLDAVVIATPSALHAAQSIRALECGAAVFCQKPLGRTAAEARAAVDAARAADRLLCVDLSYRFTEGMRRIREIVRAGGLGRVYAVDLVFHNAYGPDKHWFYDPALAGGGCVMDLGVHLVDLALWTLDWPEVAGVSARLLAGGETLGRRADAVEDYGLATLELATGTVAQLACSWRLQAGRDAIISAAFYGTEGGARLANVAGSFYDFKAERYRGTARETLSGPPDAWGGRAAADFATRLAAGERFDAAAEQLVAVARVLDRIYGR
;
A
#
# COMPACT_ATOMS: atom_id res chain seq x y z
N MET A 1 33.55 -24.19 -3.92
CA MET A 1 32.59 -23.23 -3.36
C MET A 1 32.45 -22.11 -4.37
N GLY A 2 31.34 -22.05 -5.10
CA GLY A 2 31.09 -20.96 -6.06
C GLY A 2 30.96 -19.63 -5.29
N ALA A 3 31.59 -18.58 -5.76
CA ALA A 3 31.43 -17.24 -5.21
C ALA A 3 29.93 -16.88 -5.31
N ARG A 4 29.32 -16.57 -4.17
CA ARG A 4 27.93 -16.09 -4.12
C ARG A 4 27.89 -14.77 -4.91
N ALA A 5 26.95 -14.61 -5.85
CA ALA A 5 26.79 -13.36 -6.57
C ALA A 5 26.67 -12.19 -5.56
N PRO A 6 27.23 -11.01 -5.88
CA PRO A 6 27.11 -9.86 -4.99
C PRO A 6 25.65 -9.54 -4.75
N ARG A 7 25.32 -9.22 -3.50
CA ARG A 7 23.95 -8.83 -3.13
C ARG A 7 23.61 -7.46 -3.73
N PRO A 8 22.38 -7.24 -4.20
CA PRO A 8 21.94 -5.94 -4.66
C PRO A 8 22.14 -4.85 -3.59
N ARG A 9 22.58 -3.68 -4.01
CA ARG A 9 22.85 -2.51 -3.18
C ARG A 9 21.61 -1.64 -3.11
N VAL A 10 21.07 -1.44 -1.90
CA VAL A 10 19.80 -0.73 -1.68
C VAL A 10 20.02 0.55 -0.89
N GLY A 11 19.41 1.64 -1.34
CA GLY A 11 19.32 2.90 -0.62
C GLY A 11 17.94 3.10 0.01
N PHE A 12 17.89 3.79 1.16
CA PHE A 12 16.66 4.15 1.84
C PHE A 12 16.49 5.67 1.85
N LEU A 13 15.35 6.15 1.33
CA LEU A 13 14.96 7.55 1.30
C LEU A 13 13.70 7.75 2.14
N GLY A 14 13.85 8.43 3.28
CA GLY A 14 12.83 8.50 4.31
C GLY A 14 12.89 7.29 5.25
N VAL A 15 13.41 7.50 6.46
CA VAL A 15 13.59 6.46 7.48
C VAL A 15 12.89 6.82 8.79
N GLY A 16 11.78 7.55 8.70
CA GLY A 16 10.83 7.68 9.79
C GLY A 16 10.27 6.32 10.21
N TRP A 17 9.27 6.29 11.09
CA TRP A 17 8.75 5.04 11.66
C TRP A 17 8.48 3.96 10.60
N ILE A 18 7.76 4.27 9.52
CA ILE A 18 7.41 3.27 8.50
C ILE A 18 8.62 2.86 7.66
N GLY A 19 9.47 3.81 7.24
CA GLY A 19 10.66 3.53 6.45
C GLY A 19 11.64 2.64 7.21
N ARG A 20 11.87 2.91 8.49
CA ARG A 20 12.70 2.08 9.37
C ARG A 20 12.14 0.67 9.53
N HIS A 21 10.83 0.52 9.76
CA HIS A 21 10.19 -0.80 9.84
C HIS A 21 10.34 -1.60 8.55
N ARG A 22 10.27 -0.95 7.37
CA ARG A 22 10.52 -1.61 6.07
C ARG A 22 11.99 -1.96 5.89
N MET A 23 12.89 -1.13 6.37
CA MET A 23 14.33 -1.41 6.39
C MET A 23 14.65 -2.66 7.24
N GLU A 24 14.10 -2.77 8.43
CA GLU A 24 14.25 -3.94 9.30
C GLU A 24 13.78 -5.23 8.61
N ALA A 25 12.60 -5.19 7.94
CA ALA A 25 12.07 -6.33 7.21
C ALA A 25 12.93 -6.74 6.01
N ILE A 26 13.48 -5.78 5.27
CA ILE A 26 14.40 -6.01 4.15
C ILE A 26 15.71 -6.61 4.66
N LEU A 27 16.31 -6.05 5.71
CA LEU A 27 17.54 -6.56 6.32
C LEU A 27 17.37 -7.99 6.83
N ALA A 28 16.23 -8.33 7.42
CA ALA A 28 15.93 -9.67 7.92
C ALA A 28 15.95 -10.74 6.82
N THR A 29 15.77 -10.38 5.54
CA THR A 29 15.88 -11.32 4.42
C THR A 29 17.32 -11.77 4.16
N GLY A 30 18.31 -10.95 4.51
CA GLY A 30 19.71 -11.16 4.13
C GLY A 30 19.97 -11.12 2.61
N ALA A 31 18.97 -10.75 1.81
CA ALA A 31 19.00 -10.80 0.35
C ALA A 31 19.73 -9.62 -0.29
N VAL A 32 19.84 -8.49 0.40
CA VAL A 32 20.40 -7.23 -0.12
C VAL A 32 21.45 -6.66 0.84
N GLU A 33 22.20 -5.66 0.35
CA GLU A 33 23.12 -4.83 1.13
C GLU A 33 22.56 -3.41 1.21
N VAL A 34 22.51 -2.83 2.42
CA VAL A 34 22.14 -1.42 2.61
C VAL A 34 23.37 -0.57 2.36
N ALA A 35 23.39 0.16 1.25
CA ALA A 35 24.52 0.98 0.83
C ALA A 35 24.41 2.44 1.26
N GLY A 36 23.18 2.97 1.42
CA GLY A 36 22.98 4.35 1.81
C GLY A 36 21.63 4.64 2.45
N ILE A 37 21.56 5.72 3.23
CA ILE A 37 20.38 6.18 3.94
C ILE A 37 20.29 7.69 3.80
N ALA A 38 19.10 8.21 3.45
CA ALA A 38 18.81 9.63 3.39
C ALA A 38 17.47 9.93 4.08
N ASP A 39 17.45 10.96 4.89
CA ASP A 39 16.24 11.52 5.53
C ASP A 39 16.41 13.02 5.71
N ALA A 40 15.32 13.79 5.66
CA ALA A 40 15.33 15.22 5.97
C ALA A 40 15.73 15.50 7.43
N SER A 41 15.51 14.54 8.33
CA SER A 41 15.97 14.56 9.72
C SER A 41 17.28 13.78 9.85
N ALA A 42 18.37 14.48 10.16
CA ALA A 42 19.65 13.87 10.45
C ALA A 42 19.58 12.89 11.64
N GLU A 43 18.71 13.15 12.62
CA GLU A 43 18.48 12.26 13.76
C GLU A 43 17.86 10.92 13.31
N MET A 44 16.83 10.97 12.43
CA MET A 44 16.20 9.76 11.90
C MET A 44 17.18 8.96 11.05
N ALA A 45 17.98 9.63 10.21
CA ALA A 45 19.01 8.99 9.40
C ALA A 45 20.06 8.29 10.27
N ALA A 46 20.57 8.97 11.31
CA ALA A 46 21.53 8.41 12.26
C ALA A 46 20.95 7.22 13.04
N ALA A 47 19.70 7.32 13.49
CA ALA A 47 19.02 6.20 14.17
C ALA A 47 18.86 4.98 13.25
N ALA A 48 18.51 5.17 11.97
CA ALA A 48 18.40 4.09 11.00
C ALA A 48 19.77 3.47 10.66
N ALA A 49 20.86 4.27 10.64
CA ALA A 49 22.22 3.78 10.38
C ALA A 49 22.71 2.76 11.43
N THR A 50 22.14 2.75 12.63
CA THR A 50 22.45 1.72 13.64
C THR A 50 22.06 0.30 13.19
N LEU A 51 21.08 0.18 12.29
CA LEU A 51 20.63 -1.09 11.70
C LEU A 51 21.56 -1.57 10.58
N ALA A 52 22.30 -0.65 9.95
CA ALA A 52 23.23 -0.93 8.86
C ALA A 52 24.49 -0.05 9.01
N PRO A 53 25.43 -0.40 9.92
CA PRO A 53 26.59 0.44 10.25
C PRO A 53 27.52 0.76 9.07
N GLY A 54 27.45 0.00 7.99
CA GLY A 54 28.22 0.24 6.75
C GLY A 54 27.55 1.18 5.75
N ALA A 55 26.29 1.59 5.99
CA ALA A 55 25.56 2.46 5.09
C ALA A 55 26.09 3.90 5.13
N ARG A 56 26.21 4.54 3.96
CA ARG A 56 26.58 5.97 3.87
C ARG A 56 25.33 6.83 4.14
N LEU A 57 25.49 7.89 4.92
CA LEU A 57 24.48 8.92 5.06
C LEU A 57 24.55 9.88 3.87
N ALA A 58 23.40 10.17 3.29
CA ALA A 58 23.20 11.13 2.21
C ALA A 58 22.13 12.17 2.65
N SER A 59 22.16 13.35 2.04
CA SER A 59 21.22 14.43 2.34
C SER A 59 20.10 14.52 1.31
N THR A 60 20.31 13.98 0.12
CA THR A 60 19.37 14.05 -1.02
C THR A 60 19.23 12.70 -1.72
N LEU A 61 18.20 12.59 -2.57
CA LEU A 61 18.04 11.43 -3.45
C LEU A 61 19.21 11.30 -4.44
N ASP A 62 19.68 12.41 -5.02
CA ASP A 62 20.76 12.37 -6.01
C ASP A 62 22.06 11.90 -5.37
N GLU A 63 22.44 12.41 -4.19
CA GLU A 63 23.59 11.90 -3.43
C GLU A 63 23.46 10.40 -3.10
N LEU A 64 22.23 9.94 -2.82
CA LEU A 64 21.95 8.53 -2.57
C LEU A 64 22.17 7.69 -3.85
N LEU A 65 21.68 8.19 -4.99
CA LEU A 65 21.83 7.53 -6.30
C LEU A 65 23.28 7.48 -6.77
N ASP A 66 24.10 8.48 -6.45
CA ASP A 66 25.55 8.53 -6.76
C ASP A 66 26.34 7.38 -6.10
N LEU A 67 25.73 6.65 -5.15
CA LEU A 67 26.34 5.46 -4.56
C LEU A 67 26.32 4.22 -5.48
N GLY A 68 25.68 4.29 -6.65
CA GLY A 68 25.54 3.17 -7.57
C GLY A 68 24.64 2.08 -6.99
N LEU A 69 23.36 2.40 -6.80
CA LEU A 69 22.37 1.53 -6.20
C LEU A 69 21.64 0.68 -7.24
N ASP A 70 21.32 -0.55 -6.87
CA ASP A 70 20.40 -1.43 -7.62
C ASP A 70 18.95 -1.12 -7.34
N ALA A 71 18.63 -0.55 -6.15
CA ALA A 71 17.29 -0.15 -5.79
C ALA A 71 17.24 0.98 -4.75
N VAL A 72 16.10 1.69 -4.72
CA VAL A 72 15.75 2.68 -3.69
C VAL A 72 14.42 2.33 -3.04
N VAL A 73 14.38 2.35 -1.71
CA VAL A 73 13.17 2.27 -0.89
C VAL A 73 12.75 3.68 -0.51
N ILE A 74 11.56 4.10 -0.92
CA ILE A 74 11.05 5.47 -0.76
C ILE A 74 9.91 5.47 0.27
N ALA A 75 10.08 6.24 1.36
CA ALA A 75 9.08 6.40 2.41
C ALA A 75 8.98 7.87 2.88
N THR A 76 9.00 8.77 1.92
CA THR A 76 8.83 10.22 2.08
C THR A 76 7.35 10.62 2.11
N PRO A 77 6.97 11.91 2.22
CA PRO A 77 5.59 12.36 2.02
C PRO A 77 5.06 12.06 0.61
N SER A 78 3.75 11.78 0.50
CA SER A 78 3.11 11.30 -0.74
C SER A 78 3.34 12.17 -1.98
N ALA A 79 3.42 13.49 -1.80
CA ALA A 79 3.69 14.43 -2.90
C ALA A 79 5.03 14.18 -3.62
N LEU A 80 5.98 13.51 -2.99
CA LEU A 80 7.31 13.27 -3.51
C LEU A 80 7.46 11.89 -4.17
N HIS A 81 6.56 10.96 -3.88
CA HIS A 81 6.67 9.56 -4.27
C HIS A 81 6.87 9.35 -5.77
N ALA A 82 5.98 9.93 -6.60
CA ALA A 82 6.04 9.73 -8.05
C ALA A 82 7.34 10.31 -8.64
N ALA A 83 7.68 11.57 -8.30
CA ALA A 83 8.87 12.23 -8.82
C ALA A 83 10.17 11.51 -8.40
N GLN A 84 10.27 11.12 -7.13
CA GLN A 84 11.43 10.38 -6.62
C GLN A 84 11.53 8.98 -7.22
N SER A 85 10.40 8.29 -7.41
CA SER A 85 10.37 6.98 -8.08
C SER A 85 10.83 7.09 -9.53
N ILE A 86 10.34 8.06 -10.29
CA ILE A 86 10.75 8.30 -11.68
C ILE A 86 12.25 8.58 -11.74
N ARG A 87 12.75 9.49 -10.90
CA ARG A 87 14.18 9.82 -10.86
C ARG A 87 15.07 8.62 -10.57
N ALA A 88 14.70 7.76 -9.59
CA ALA A 88 15.44 6.55 -9.29
C ALA A 88 15.43 5.55 -10.46
N LEU A 89 14.25 5.35 -11.09
CA LEU A 89 14.09 4.47 -12.25
C LEU A 89 14.92 4.94 -13.46
N GLU A 90 14.93 6.25 -13.75
CA GLU A 90 15.73 6.86 -14.82
C GLU A 90 17.25 6.67 -14.59
N CYS A 91 17.68 6.60 -13.33
CA CYS A 91 19.05 6.26 -12.97
C CYS A 91 19.33 4.74 -12.98
N GLY A 92 18.34 3.92 -13.38
CA GLY A 92 18.48 2.47 -13.49
C GLY A 92 18.29 1.70 -12.19
N ALA A 93 17.84 2.35 -11.10
CA ALA A 93 17.53 1.69 -9.85
C ALA A 93 16.08 1.18 -9.82
N ALA A 94 15.84 -0.03 -9.30
CA ALA A 94 14.51 -0.53 -8.98
C ALA A 94 13.92 0.27 -7.81
N VAL A 95 12.59 0.26 -7.66
CA VAL A 95 11.92 1.07 -6.64
C VAL A 95 10.92 0.25 -5.82
N PHE A 96 11.03 0.37 -4.49
CA PHE A 96 9.95 0.06 -3.57
C PHE A 96 9.45 1.37 -2.94
N CYS A 97 8.20 1.74 -3.22
CA CYS A 97 7.63 2.99 -2.76
C CYS A 97 6.53 2.77 -1.73
N GLN A 98 6.44 3.64 -0.71
CA GLN A 98 5.25 3.70 0.14
C GLN A 98 4.01 4.08 -0.66
N LYS A 99 2.86 3.62 -0.19
CA LYS A 99 1.55 4.00 -0.75
C LYS A 99 1.20 5.47 -0.36
N PRO A 100 0.46 6.16 -1.19
CA PRO A 100 0.16 5.89 -2.59
C PRO A 100 1.40 6.13 -3.48
N LEU A 101 1.50 5.47 -4.63
CA LEU A 101 2.61 5.70 -5.57
C LEU A 101 2.62 7.14 -6.11
N GLY A 102 1.45 7.74 -6.22
CA GLY A 102 1.22 9.13 -6.61
C GLY A 102 -0.11 9.63 -6.07
N ARG A 103 -0.30 10.93 -6.05
CA ARG A 103 -1.55 11.59 -5.60
C ARG A 103 -2.68 11.49 -6.62
N THR A 104 -2.34 11.17 -7.87
CA THR A 104 -3.28 11.03 -9.01
C THR A 104 -2.93 9.83 -9.86
N ALA A 105 -3.88 9.40 -10.71
CA ALA A 105 -3.63 8.35 -11.70
C ALA A 105 -2.58 8.77 -12.72
N ALA A 106 -2.46 10.05 -13.05
CA ALA A 106 -1.44 10.57 -13.95
C ALA A 106 -0.03 10.42 -13.35
N GLU A 107 0.16 10.76 -12.08
CA GLU A 107 1.44 10.57 -11.37
C GLU A 107 1.80 9.07 -11.28
N ALA A 108 0.84 8.21 -10.92
CA ALA A 108 1.07 6.77 -10.87
C ALA A 108 1.41 6.19 -12.25
N ARG A 109 0.74 6.64 -13.32
CA ARG A 109 1.01 6.26 -14.71
C ARG A 109 2.43 6.63 -15.10
N ALA A 110 2.86 7.87 -14.84
CA ALA A 110 4.21 8.32 -15.17
C ALA A 110 5.30 7.46 -14.49
N ALA A 111 5.11 7.10 -13.21
CA ALA A 111 6.04 6.23 -12.49
C ALA A 111 6.08 4.80 -13.07
N VAL A 112 4.92 4.23 -13.43
CA VAL A 112 4.85 2.89 -14.06
C VAL A 112 5.48 2.90 -15.46
N ASP A 113 5.27 3.95 -16.23
CA ASP A 113 5.87 4.09 -17.57
C ASP A 113 7.39 4.26 -17.48
N ALA A 114 7.91 5.00 -16.49
CA ALA A 114 9.34 5.08 -16.21
C ALA A 114 9.94 3.71 -15.83
N ALA A 115 9.23 2.93 -14.99
CA ALA A 115 9.67 1.59 -14.62
C ALA A 115 9.74 0.65 -15.82
N ARG A 116 8.75 0.72 -16.73
CA ARG A 116 8.73 -0.04 -17.98
C ARG A 116 9.85 0.37 -18.91
N ALA A 117 10.06 1.67 -19.09
CA ALA A 117 11.11 2.20 -19.96
C ALA A 117 12.52 1.83 -19.46
N ALA A 118 12.74 1.87 -18.16
CA ALA A 118 14.00 1.48 -17.54
C ALA A 118 14.17 -0.05 -17.41
N ASP A 119 13.12 -0.83 -17.64
CA ASP A 119 13.05 -2.25 -17.37
C ASP A 119 13.52 -2.57 -15.93
N ARG A 120 12.90 -1.92 -14.94
CA ARG A 120 13.22 -2.07 -13.52
C ARG A 120 11.99 -2.43 -12.70
N LEU A 121 12.22 -3.25 -11.67
CA LEU A 121 11.18 -3.64 -10.72
C LEU A 121 10.64 -2.41 -10.01
N LEU A 122 9.30 -2.25 -10.01
CA LEU A 122 8.57 -1.25 -9.26
C LEU A 122 7.52 -1.93 -8.40
N CYS A 123 7.63 -1.78 -7.09
CA CYS A 123 6.66 -2.28 -6.12
C CYS A 123 6.16 -1.15 -5.22
N VAL A 124 4.92 -1.30 -4.73
CA VAL A 124 4.32 -0.38 -3.76
C VAL A 124 3.89 -1.14 -2.51
N ASP A 125 4.02 -0.50 -1.36
CA ASP A 125 3.70 -1.09 -0.05
C ASP A 125 2.18 -1.26 0.17
N LEU A 126 1.57 -2.12 -0.61
CA LEU A 126 0.18 -2.54 -0.45
C LEU A 126 0.13 -3.74 0.52
N SER A 127 0.55 -3.51 1.74
CA SER A 127 0.92 -4.51 2.73
C SER A 127 -0.23 -5.45 3.15
N TYR A 128 -1.51 -5.01 3.08
CA TYR A 128 -2.65 -5.86 3.44
C TYR A 128 -2.81 -7.08 2.53
N ARG A 129 -2.34 -7.04 1.27
CA ARG A 129 -2.27 -8.22 0.39
C ARG A 129 -1.44 -9.36 0.99
N PHE A 130 -0.50 -9.03 1.87
CA PHE A 130 0.46 -9.95 2.47
C PHE A 130 0.02 -10.51 3.82
N THR A 131 -1.18 -10.16 4.31
CA THR A 131 -1.78 -10.87 5.45
C THR A 131 -2.13 -12.29 5.03
N GLU A 132 -1.89 -13.24 5.93
CA GLU A 132 -2.24 -14.65 5.68
C GLU A 132 -3.72 -14.81 5.36
N GLY A 133 -4.57 -14.06 6.08
CA GLY A 133 -6.02 -14.09 5.88
C GLY A 133 -6.45 -13.65 4.48
N MET A 134 -5.92 -12.53 3.97
CA MET A 134 -6.30 -12.07 2.62
C MET A 134 -5.76 -12.97 1.51
N ARG A 135 -4.56 -13.55 1.69
CA ARG A 135 -4.05 -14.54 0.74
C ARG A 135 -4.99 -15.74 0.62
N ARG A 136 -5.42 -16.32 1.75
CA ARG A 136 -6.37 -17.43 1.77
C ARG A 136 -7.73 -17.07 1.21
N ILE A 137 -8.26 -15.88 1.54
CA ILE A 137 -9.54 -15.42 0.97
C ILE A 137 -9.42 -15.30 -0.55
N ARG A 138 -8.34 -14.70 -1.06
CA ARG A 138 -8.11 -14.60 -2.51
C ARG A 138 -8.01 -15.96 -3.20
N GLU A 139 -7.32 -16.92 -2.61
CA GLU A 139 -7.24 -18.29 -3.13
C GLU A 139 -8.62 -18.93 -3.23
N ILE A 140 -9.46 -18.80 -2.20
CA ILE A 140 -10.84 -19.32 -2.20
C ILE A 140 -11.67 -18.63 -3.28
N VAL A 141 -11.58 -17.30 -3.42
CA VAL A 141 -12.32 -16.54 -4.44
C VAL A 141 -11.89 -16.98 -5.85
N ARG A 142 -10.59 -17.07 -6.12
CA ARG A 142 -10.06 -17.48 -7.43
C ARG A 142 -10.36 -18.92 -7.78
N ALA A 143 -10.45 -19.81 -6.79
CA ALA A 143 -10.89 -21.18 -6.97
C ALA A 143 -12.41 -21.35 -7.15
N GLY A 144 -13.17 -20.24 -7.18
CA GLY A 144 -14.64 -20.28 -7.25
C GLY A 144 -15.32 -20.76 -5.97
N GLY A 145 -14.59 -20.85 -4.84
CA GLY A 145 -15.08 -21.46 -3.61
C GLY A 145 -16.14 -20.65 -2.85
N LEU A 146 -16.49 -19.43 -3.36
CA LEU A 146 -17.64 -18.64 -2.90
C LEU A 146 -18.78 -18.61 -3.94
N GLY A 147 -18.63 -19.29 -5.10
CA GLY A 147 -19.48 -19.07 -6.26
C GLY A 147 -19.22 -17.70 -6.87
N ARG A 148 -20.22 -17.11 -7.55
CA ARG A 148 -20.11 -15.75 -8.10
C ARG A 148 -20.18 -14.72 -6.95
N VAL A 149 -19.10 -13.99 -6.72
CA VAL A 149 -19.09 -12.87 -5.76
C VAL A 149 -19.96 -11.74 -6.32
N TYR A 150 -20.96 -11.30 -5.56
CA TYR A 150 -21.90 -10.24 -5.97
C TYR A 150 -21.82 -8.99 -5.10
N ALA A 151 -21.31 -9.10 -3.87
CA ALA A 151 -21.16 -7.97 -2.96
C ALA A 151 -19.83 -8.04 -2.20
N VAL A 152 -19.24 -6.86 -1.93
CA VAL A 152 -18.02 -6.70 -1.14
C VAL A 152 -18.20 -5.52 -0.19
N ASP A 153 -17.90 -5.72 1.09
CA ASP A 153 -17.94 -4.67 2.12
C ASP A 153 -16.54 -4.47 2.69
N LEU A 154 -16.03 -3.25 2.60
CA LEU A 154 -14.70 -2.89 3.06
C LEU A 154 -14.75 -1.69 4.00
N VAL A 155 -14.10 -1.82 5.14
CA VAL A 155 -14.10 -0.79 6.18
C VAL A 155 -12.70 -0.57 6.71
N PHE A 156 -12.30 0.71 6.86
CA PHE A 156 -11.09 1.09 7.55
C PHE A 156 -11.31 2.39 8.33
N HIS A 157 -11.71 2.28 9.57
CA HIS A 157 -11.93 3.40 10.47
C HIS A 157 -10.86 3.44 11.55
N ASN A 158 -10.28 4.62 11.78
CA ASN A 158 -9.35 4.90 12.86
C ASN A 158 -10.00 5.86 13.86
N ALA A 159 -9.77 5.65 15.16
CA ALA A 159 -10.11 6.61 16.21
C ALA A 159 -9.18 7.83 16.19
N TYR A 160 -8.05 7.74 15.52
CA TYR A 160 -7.00 8.78 15.46
C TYR A 160 -6.84 9.30 14.03
N GLY A 161 -6.36 10.53 13.90
CA GLY A 161 -5.80 11.03 12.64
C GLY A 161 -4.29 10.80 12.60
N PRO A 162 -3.66 10.92 11.42
CA PRO A 162 -2.20 10.89 11.29
C PRO A 162 -1.53 12.02 12.12
N ASP A 163 -0.31 11.77 12.61
CA ASP A 163 0.44 12.70 13.44
C ASP A 163 1.20 13.78 12.64
N LYS A 164 1.41 13.59 11.36
CA LYS A 164 2.16 14.50 10.49
C LYS A 164 1.23 15.51 9.83
N HIS A 165 1.58 16.78 9.92
CA HIS A 165 0.79 17.89 9.36
C HIS A 165 0.54 17.78 7.85
N TRP A 166 1.50 17.24 7.09
CA TRP A 166 1.37 17.12 5.64
C TRP A 166 0.19 16.24 5.18
N PHE A 167 -0.29 15.31 6.02
CA PHE A 167 -1.49 14.53 5.71
C PHE A 167 -2.77 15.38 5.57
N TYR A 168 -2.78 16.54 6.23
CA TYR A 168 -3.93 17.47 6.22
C TYR A 168 -3.80 18.56 5.16
N ASP A 169 -2.73 18.58 4.40
CA ASP A 169 -2.51 19.47 3.25
C ASP A 169 -2.86 18.74 1.95
N PRO A 170 -3.95 19.12 1.23
CA PRO A 170 -4.35 18.46 -0.01
C PRO A 170 -3.27 18.44 -1.08
N ALA A 171 -2.42 19.49 -1.13
CA ALA A 171 -1.32 19.56 -2.09
C ALA A 171 -0.20 18.57 -1.79
N LEU A 172 0.02 18.25 -0.52
CA LEU A 172 1.07 17.31 -0.10
C LEU A 172 0.57 15.86 0.00
N ALA A 173 -0.66 15.66 0.47
CA ALA A 173 -1.24 14.33 0.67
C ALA A 173 -1.99 13.79 -0.56
N GLY A 174 -2.55 14.69 -1.38
CA GLY A 174 -3.43 14.34 -2.52
C GLY A 174 -4.88 14.07 -2.12
N GLY A 175 -5.19 13.97 -0.84
CA GLY A 175 -6.48 13.70 -0.22
C GLY A 175 -6.32 13.33 1.24
N GLY A 176 -7.40 13.00 1.93
CA GLY A 176 -7.42 12.65 3.33
C GLY A 176 -7.48 11.14 3.58
N CYS A 177 -8.46 10.70 4.38
CA CYS A 177 -8.58 9.30 4.78
C CYS A 177 -8.78 8.32 3.61
N VAL A 178 -9.35 8.76 2.49
CA VAL A 178 -9.50 7.91 1.30
C VAL A 178 -8.14 7.67 0.65
N MET A 179 -7.30 8.71 0.52
CA MET A 179 -5.94 8.55 -0.01
C MET A 179 -5.05 7.73 0.92
N ASP A 180 -5.21 7.87 2.23
CA ASP A 180 -4.40 7.16 3.22
C ASP A 180 -4.88 5.73 3.48
N LEU A 181 -6.18 5.53 3.73
CA LEU A 181 -6.78 4.26 4.14
C LEU A 181 -7.61 3.61 3.02
N GLY A 182 -8.37 4.42 2.29
CA GLY A 182 -9.21 3.96 1.19
C GLY A 182 -8.41 3.31 0.05
N VAL A 183 -7.16 3.74 -0.18
CA VAL A 183 -6.25 3.12 -1.14
C VAL A 183 -6.09 1.61 -0.89
N HIS A 184 -6.00 1.18 0.36
CA HIS A 184 -5.92 -0.23 0.72
C HIS A 184 -7.23 -0.98 0.46
N LEU A 185 -8.38 -0.33 0.67
CA LEU A 185 -9.69 -0.92 0.44
C LEU A 185 -9.96 -1.13 -1.06
N VAL A 186 -9.67 -0.11 -1.88
CA VAL A 186 -9.74 -0.22 -3.35
C VAL A 186 -8.82 -1.32 -3.84
N ASP A 187 -7.59 -1.34 -3.35
CA ASP A 187 -6.61 -2.35 -3.70
C ASP A 187 -7.09 -3.77 -3.37
N LEU A 188 -7.55 -4.00 -2.15
CA LEU A 188 -8.03 -5.31 -1.70
C LEU A 188 -9.24 -5.79 -2.50
N ALA A 189 -10.18 -4.90 -2.85
CA ALA A 189 -11.33 -5.24 -3.69
C ALA A 189 -10.88 -5.73 -5.06
N LEU A 190 -10.08 -4.94 -5.77
CA LEU A 190 -9.64 -5.24 -7.12
C LEU A 190 -8.71 -6.46 -7.16
N TRP A 191 -7.73 -6.53 -6.26
CA TRP A 191 -6.78 -7.62 -6.17
C TRP A 191 -7.44 -8.98 -5.86
N THR A 192 -8.40 -9.00 -4.94
CA THR A 192 -9.09 -10.24 -4.57
C THR A 192 -9.96 -10.77 -5.69
N LEU A 193 -10.59 -9.86 -6.46
CA LEU A 193 -11.48 -10.17 -7.57
C LEU A 193 -10.78 -10.29 -8.94
N ASP A 194 -9.44 -10.29 -8.95
CA ASP A 194 -8.62 -10.46 -10.15
C ASP A 194 -8.76 -9.32 -11.17
N TRP A 195 -8.85 -8.09 -10.67
CA TRP A 195 -8.78 -6.81 -11.42
C TRP A 195 -9.92 -6.58 -12.41
N PRO A 196 -11.18 -6.73 -12.01
CA PRO A 196 -12.30 -6.43 -12.90
C PRO A 196 -12.33 -4.93 -13.22
N GLU A 197 -12.85 -4.61 -14.39
CA GLU A 197 -13.12 -3.22 -14.76
C GLU A 197 -14.13 -2.58 -13.80
N VAL A 198 -13.87 -1.33 -13.39
CA VAL A 198 -14.78 -0.53 -12.56
C VAL A 198 -15.65 0.33 -13.47
N ALA A 199 -16.88 -0.10 -13.71
CA ALA A 199 -17.84 0.57 -14.60
C ALA A 199 -18.37 1.88 -13.96
N GLY A 200 -18.78 1.84 -12.67
CA GLY A 200 -19.35 2.95 -11.94
C GLY A 200 -18.59 3.27 -10.64
N VAL A 201 -18.56 4.56 -10.26
CA VAL A 201 -18.09 5.01 -8.94
C VAL A 201 -19.01 6.11 -8.46
N SER A 202 -19.55 5.97 -7.25
CA SER A 202 -20.24 7.03 -6.53
C SER A 202 -19.59 7.20 -5.15
N ALA A 203 -19.46 8.44 -4.68
CA ALA A 203 -18.79 8.71 -3.42
C ALA A 203 -19.40 9.89 -2.65
N ARG A 204 -19.18 9.87 -1.33
CA ARG A 204 -19.43 10.97 -0.41
C ARG A 204 -18.20 11.17 0.45
N LEU A 205 -17.67 12.40 0.43
CA LEU A 205 -16.51 12.82 1.19
C LEU A 205 -16.94 13.87 2.19
N LEU A 206 -16.61 13.67 3.45
CA LEU A 206 -16.99 14.57 4.55
C LEU A 206 -15.72 15.07 5.26
N ALA A 207 -15.78 16.28 5.76
CA ALA A 207 -14.78 16.87 6.64
C ALA A 207 -15.50 17.47 7.86
N GLY A 208 -15.21 16.94 9.06
CA GLY A 208 -15.87 17.34 10.29
C GLY A 208 -17.39 17.09 10.29
N GLY A 209 -17.85 16.05 9.58
CA GLY A 209 -19.28 15.69 9.47
C GLY A 209 -20.05 16.44 8.37
N GLU A 210 -19.43 17.41 7.70
CA GLU A 210 -20.02 18.16 6.60
C GLU A 210 -19.48 17.69 5.25
N THR A 211 -20.29 17.81 4.18
CA THR A 211 -19.85 17.47 2.83
C THR A 211 -18.65 18.33 2.44
N LEU A 212 -17.55 17.69 2.04
CA LEU A 212 -16.32 18.37 1.64
C LEU A 212 -16.55 19.35 0.48
N GLY A 213 -17.39 18.98 -0.49
CA GLY A 213 -17.73 19.81 -1.64
C GLY A 213 -16.49 20.13 -2.51
N ARG A 214 -16.38 21.38 -2.97
CA ARG A 214 -15.23 21.89 -3.76
C ARG A 214 -14.19 22.62 -2.90
N ARG A 215 -14.11 22.34 -1.61
CA ARG A 215 -13.11 22.96 -0.73
C ARG A 215 -11.72 22.46 -1.13
N ALA A 216 -10.92 23.38 -1.67
CA ALA A 216 -9.56 23.10 -2.11
C ALA A 216 -8.53 23.13 -0.95
N ASP A 217 -8.94 23.59 0.23
CA ASP A 217 -8.11 23.87 1.41
C ASP A 217 -8.24 22.81 2.51
N ALA A 218 -9.07 21.79 2.29
CA ALA A 218 -9.32 20.75 3.28
C ALA A 218 -9.25 19.35 2.65
N VAL A 219 -8.94 18.38 3.50
CA VAL A 219 -9.04 16.94 3.15
C VAL A 219 -10.21 16.32 3.89
N GLU A 220 -10.74 15.23 3.37
CA GLU A 220 -11.81 14.47 4.03
C GLU A 220 -11.25 13.65 5.20
N ASP A 221 -12.01 13.58 6.29
CA ASP A 221 -11.79 12.71 7.43
C ASP A 221 -12.75 11.51 7.46
N TYR A 222 -13.76 11.51 6.56
CA TYR A 222 -14.66 10.39 6.32
C TYR A 222 -14.95 10.27 4.82
N GLY A 223 -14.80 9.06 4.28
CA GLY A 223 -15.13 8.73 2.91
C GLY A 223 -16.01 7.48 2.83
N LEU A 224 -17.06 7.56 2.01
CA LEU A 224 -17.89 6.44 1.61
C LEU A 224 -17.92 6.38 0.09
N ALA A 225 -17.69 5.21 -0.50
CA ALA A 225 -17.82 5.02 -1.94
C ALA A 225 -18.44 3.66 -2.28
N THR A 226 -19.12 3.62 -3.43
CA THR A 226 -19.63 2.41 -4.07
C THR A 226 -18.96 2.27 -5.42
N LEU A 227 -18.39 1.08 -5.67
CA LEU A 227 -17.81 0.69 -6.95
C LEU A 227 -18.73 -0.32 -7.61
N GLU A 228 -19.16 -0.05 -8.83
CA GLU A 228 -19.88 -0.98 -9.68
C GLU A 228 -18.88 -1.65 -10.63
N LEU A 229 -18.68 -2.95 -10.51
CA LEU A 229 -17.75 -3.70 -11.32
C LEU A 229 -18.45 -4.29 -12.56
N ALA A 230 -17.75 -4.35 -13.68
CA ALA A 230 -18.30 -4.89 -14.93
C ALA A 230 -18.77 -6.35 -14.80
N THR A 231 -18.32 -7.08 -13.78
CA THR A 231 -18.81 -8.42 -13.42
C THR A 231 -20.20 -8.44 -12.77
N GLY A 232 -20.78 -7.25 -12.51
CA GLY A 232 -22.02 -7.10 -11.75
C GLY A 232 -21.83 -7.14 -10.22
N THR A 233 -20.59 -7.23 -9.74
CA THR A 233 -20.28 -7.11 -8.31
C THR A 233 -20.38 -5.66 -7.86
N VAL A 234 -21.00 -5.41 -6.71
CA VAL A 234 -21.00 -4.10 -6.05
C VAL A 234 -20.06 -4.15 -4.86
N ALA A 235 -19.07 -3.24 -4.81
CA ALA A 235 -18.18 -3.09 -3.67
C ALA A 235 -18.44 -1.77 -2.96
N GLN A 236 -18.75 -1.85 -1.67
CA GLN A 236 -18.89 -0.67 -0.79
C GLN A 236 -17.62 -0.52 0.05
N LEU A 237 -17.11 0.69 0.16
CA LEU A 237 -15.99 1.00 1.02
C LEU A 237 -16.29 2.23 1.88
N ALA A 238 -15.88 2.16 3.15
CA ALA A 238 -15.94 3.27 4.08
C ALA A 238 -14.62 3.38 4.86
N CYS A 239 -14.08 4.59 4.93
CA CYS A 239 -12.88 4.84 5.71
C CYS A 239 -12.96 6.18 6.43
N SER A 240 -12.26 6.30 7.55
CA SER A 240 -12.25 7.56 8.30
C SER A 240 -11.07 7.69 9.24
N TRP A 241 -10.76 8.93 9.56
CA TRP A 241 -9.95 9.32 10.70
C TRP A 241 -10.84 9.85 11.82
N ARG A 242 -10.39 9.72 13.07
CA ARG A 242 -11.05 10.28 14.26
C ARG A 242 -12.51 9.83 14.48
N LEU A 243 -12.85 8.62 14.01
CA LEU A 243 -14.19 8.08 14.22
C LEU A 243 -14.35 7.64 15.67
N GLN A 244 -15.44 8.09 16.31
CA GLN A 244 -15.78 7.71 17.68
C GLN A 244 -16.45 6.33 17.70
N ALA A 245 -15.68 5.26 17.54
CA ALA A 245 -16.16 3.89 17.39
C ALA A 245 -15.94 2.99 18.61
N GLY A 246 -15.47 3.59 19.74
CA GLY A 246 -15.23 2.87 20.99
C GLY A 246 -14.07 1.88 20.96
N ARG A 247 -13.18 1.97 19.93
CA ARG A 247 -11.97 1.16 19.77
C ARG A 247 -11.00 1.87 18.85
N ASP A 248 -9.72 1.47 18.86
CA ASP A 248 -8.67 2.14 18.10
C ASP A 248 -8.89 2.06 16.60
N ALA A 249 -9.30 0.89 16.09
CA ALA A 249 -9.60 0.73 14.68
C ALA A 249 -10.74 -0.28 14.44
N ILE A 250 -11.46 -0.08 13.31
CA ILE A 250 -12.36 -1.07 12.72
C ILE A 250 -11.85 -1.31 11.31
N ILE A 251 -11.29 -2.50 11.05
CA ILE A 251 -10.74 -2.86 9.75
C ILE A 251 -11.34 -4.18 9.32
N SER A 252 -11.99 -4.21 8.16
CA SER A 252 -12.53 -5.45 7.61
C SER A 252 -12.64 -5.42 6.09
N ALA A 253 -12.53 -6.61 5.49
CA ALA A 253 -12.81 -6.87 4.09
C ALA A 253 -13.66 -8.14 4.00
N ALA A 254 -14.90 -8.03 3.55
CA ALA A 254 -15.85 -9.13 3.44
C ALA A 254 -16.31 -9.31 1.99
N PHE A 255 -16.36 -10.54 1.54
CA PHE A 255 -16.72 -10.96 0.18
C PHE A 255 -17.88 -11.93 0.26
N TYR A 256 -18.99 -11.64 -0.44
CA TYR A 256 -20.22 -12.43 -0.44
C TYR A 256 -20.49 -12.98 -1.82
N GLY A 257 -20.51 -14.29 -1.93
CA GLY A 257 -20.82 -15.02 -3.14
C GLY A 257 -22.09 -15.85 -3.06
N THR A 258 -22.49 -16.45 -4.15
CA THR A 258 -23.72 -17.26 -4.26
C THR A 258 -23.66 -18.58 -3.49
N GLU A 259 -22.44 -19.05 -3.15
CA GLU A 259 -22.21 -20.34 -2.48
C GLU A 259 -21.49 -20.20 -1.13
N GLY A 260 -21.14 -18.99 -0.74
CA GLY A 260 -20.47 -18.73 0.53
C GLY A 260 -19.98 -17.30 0.67
N GLY A 261 -19.37 -17.00 1.80
CA GLY A 261 -18.74 -15.73 2.10
C GLY A 261 -17.37 -15.93 2.74
N ALA A 262 -16.55 -14.87 2.73
CA ALA A 262 -15.29 -14.85 3.46
C ALA A 262 -15.04 -13.44 4.00
N ARG A 263 -14.40 -13.33 5.16
CA ARG A 263 -14.12 -12.05 5.79
C ARG A 263 -12.78 -12.07 6.51
N LEU A 264 -11.96 -11.04 6.27
CA LEU A 264 -10.90 -10.61 7.16
C LEU A 264 -11.44 -9.51 8.08
N ALA A 265 -11.15 -9.57 9.37
CA ALA A 265 -11.45 -8.48 10.29
C ALA A 265 -10.37 -8.36 11.37
N ASN A 266 -10.12 -7.13 11.84
CA ASN A 266 -9.21 -6.93 12.94
C ASN A 266 -9.81 -7.41 14.27
N VAL A 267 -8.93 -7.86 15.18
CA VAL A 267 -9.28 -8.39 16.49
C VAL A 267 -9.19 -7.29 17.53
N ALA A 268 -10.22 -7.10 18.33
CA ALA A 268 -10.25 -6.17 19.48
C ALA A 268 -9.79 -4.72 19.19
N GLY A 269 -9.93 -4.26 17.93
CA GLY A 269 -9.50 -2.92 17.54
C GLY A 269 -8.03 -2.81 17.15
N SER A 270 -7.27 -3.89 17.15
CA SER A 270 -5.84 -3.92 16.76
C SER A 270 -5.65 -3.48 15.31
N PHE A 271 -4.55 -2.74 15.05
CA PHE A 271 -4.08 -2.44 13.70
C PHE A 271 -3.30 -3.61 13.05
N TYR A 272 -2.92 -4.61 13.83
CA TYR A 272 -1.99 -5.65 13.41
C TYR A 272 -2.57 -7.07 13.44
N ASP A 273 -3.50 -7.32 14.37
CA ASP A 273 -4.07 -8.64 14.58
C ASP A 273 -5.35 -8.82 13.79
N PHE A 274 -5.34 -9.77 12.86
CA PHE A 274 -6.47 -10.07 11.99
C PHE A 274 -6.89 -11.54 12.14
N LYS A 275 -8.21 -11.76 12.02
CA LYS A 275 -8.82 -13.07 11.87
C LYS A 275 -9.50 -13.14 10.52
N ALA A 276 -9.27 -14.22 9.77
CA ALA A 276 -9.99 -14.54 8.55
C ALA A 276 -10.91 -15.74 8.76
N GLU A 277 -12.11 -15.64 8.23
CA GLU A 277 -13.15 -16.68 8.32
C GLU A 277 -13.80 -16.89 6.95
N ARG A 278 -14.22 -18.12 6.69
CA ARG A 278 -15.11 -18.50 5.59
C ARG A 278 -16.50 -18.84 6.14
N TYR A 279 -17.54 -18.54 5.37
CA TYR A 279 -18.92 -18.76 5.75
C TYR A 279 -19.65 -19.63 4.73
N ARG A 280 -20.55 -20.51 5.24
CA ARG A 280 -21.60 -21.18 4.46
C ARG A 280 -22.90 -21.11 5.26
N GLY A 281 -23.82 -20.25 4.80
CA GLY A 281 -24.98 -19.88 5.62
C GLY A 281 -24.53 -19.31 6.97
N THR A 282 -24.91 -19.95 8.06
CA THR A 282 -24.52 -19.57 9.43
C THR A 282 -23.27 -20.28 9.95
N ALA A 283 -22.76 -21.27 9.19
CA ALA A 283 -21.53 -21.98 9.57
C ALA A 283 -20.29 -21.13 9.32
N ARG A 284 -19.32 -21.23 10.23
CA ARG A 284 -18.05 -20.49 10.19
C ARG A 284 -16.87 -21.45 10.24
N GLU A 285 -15.89 -21.19 9.39
CA GLU A 285 -14.60 -21.85 9.38
C GLU A 285 -13.51 -20.78 9.55
N THR A 286 -12.62 -20.97 10.53
CA THR A 286 -11.48 -20.05 10.70
C THR A 286 -10.40 -20.41 9.68
N LEU A 287 -10.03 -19.45 8.85
CA LEU A 287 -8.95 -19.59 7.87
C LEU A 287 -7.59 -19.25 8.48
N SER A 288 -7.50 -18.14 9.20
CA SER A 288 -6.29 -17.71 9.89
C SER A 288 -6.61 -16.86 11.10
N GLY A 289 -5.66 -16.69 12.00
CA GLY A 289 -5.75 -15.81 13.16
C GLY A 289 -4.38 -15.34 13.61
N PRO A 290 -4.31 -14.40 14.56
CA PRO A 290 -3.05 -13.92 15.09
C PRO A 290 -2.29 -15.04 15.87
N PRO A 291 -0.94 -14.93 15.98
CA PRO A 291 -0.12 -13.84 15.42
C PRO A 291 0.16 -14.00 13.92
N ASP A 292 0.23 -12.85 13.19
CA ASP A 292 0.62 -12.79 11.79
C ASP A 292 1.54 -11.57 11.56
N ALA A 293 2.84 -11.79 11.38
CA ALA A 293 3.83 -10.72 11.18
C ALA A 293 3.84 -10.28 9.70
N TRP A 294 2.76 -9.68 9.23
CA TRP A 294 2.57 -9.30 7.83
C TRP A 294 3.15 -7.94 7.44
N GLY A 295 3.32 -7.03 8.40
CA GLY A 295 3.58 -5.61 8.14
C GLY A 295 4.82 -5.29 7.30
N GLY A 296 5.84 -6.15 7.31
CA GLY A 296 7.06 -5.97 6.51
C GLY A 296 7.15 -6.88 5.27
N ARG A 297 6.19 -7.80 5.07
CA ARG A 297 6.28 -8.83 4.01
C ARG A 297 6.33 -8.26 2.60
N ALA A 298 5.66 -7.15 2.31
CA ALA A 298 5.74 -6.51 1.00
C ALA A 298 7.16 -6.05 0.67
N ALA A 299 7.84 -5.45 1.64
CA ALA A 299 9.22 -5.00 1.49
C ALA A 299 10.21 -6.17 1.42
N ALA A 300 9.99 -7.23 2.21
CA ALA A 300 10.79 -8.45 2.15
C ALA A 300 10.62 -9.19 0.81
N ASP A 301 9.40 -9.23 0.26
CA ASP A 301 9.11 -9.78 -1.06
C ASP A 301 9.86 -9.01 -2.14
N PHE A 302 9.80 -7.67 -2.13
CA PHE A 302 10.56 -6.84 -3.04
C PHE A 302 12.08 -7.16 -2.99
N ALA A 303 12.66 -7.24 -1.80
CA ALA A 303 14.09 -7.52 -1.64
C ALA A 303 14.46 -8.91 -2.21
N THR A 304 13.59 -9.90 -2.03
CA THR A 304 13.79 -11.26 -2.56
C THR A 304 13.69 -11.28 -4.08
N ARG A 305 12.69 -10.61 -4.67
CA ARG A 305 12.49 -10.47 -6.12
C ARG A 305 13.66 -9.71 -6.77
N LEU A 306 14.12 -8.64 -6.12
CA LEU A 306 15.30 -7.89 -6.57
C LEU A 306 16.55 -8.77 -6.61
N ALA A 307 16.79 -9.54 -5.55
CA ALA A 307 17.93 -10.46 -5.47
C ALA A 307 17.85 -11.63 -6.47
N ALA A 308 16.63 -12.00 -6.86
CA ALA A 308 16.38 -12.96 -7.95
C ALA A 308 16.60 -12.35 -9.36
N GLY A 309 16.89 -11.06 -9.46
CA GLY A 309 17.11 -10.36 -10.72
C GLY A 309 15.84 -10.02 -11.48
N GLU A 310 14.70 -10.00 -10.80
CA GLU A 310 13.43 -9.61 -11.43
C GLU A 310 13.48 -8.17 -11.91
N ARG A 311 12.88 -7.94 -13.07
CA ARG A 311 12.84 -6.67 -13.76
C ARG A 311 11.41 -6.11 -13.77
N PHE A 312 11.07 -5.28 -14.78
CA PHE A 312 9.72 -4.73 -14.89
C PHE A 312 8.66 -5.84 -14.88
N ASP A 313 7.67 -5.68 -14.01
CA ASP A 313 6.53 -6.58 -13.90
C ASP A 313 5.27 -5.85 -14.39
N ALA A 314 4.58 -6.43 -15.38
CA ALA A 314 3.35 -5.87 -15.93
C ALA A 314 2.24 -5.72 -14.86
N ALA A 315 2.32 -6.44 -13.75
CA ALA A 315 1.43 -6.25 -12.61
C ALA A 315 1.52 -4.83 -12.00
N ALA A 316 2.55 -4.04 -12.30
CA ALA A 316 2.62 -2.63 -11.93
C ALA A 316 1.47 -1.79 -12.53
N GLU A 317 0.84 -2.22 -13.63
CA GLU A 317 -0.39 -1.60 -14.17
C GLU A 317 -1.54 -1.55 -13.15
N GLN A 318 -1.57 -2.49 -12.24
CA GLN A 318 -2.53 -2.55 -11.13
C GLN A 318 -2.47 -1.30 -10.24
N LEU A 319 -1.30 -0.70 -10.08
CA LEU A 319 -1.10 0.54 -9.30
C LEU A 319 -1.85 1.71 -9.93
N VAL A 320 -1.85 1.77 -11.26
CA VAL A 320 -2.60 2.78 -12.02
C VAL A 320 -4.10 2.53 -11.94
N ALA A 321 -4.53 1.26 -11.95
CA ALA A 321 -5.94 0.92 -11.80
C ALA A 321 -6.49 1.38 -10.45
N VAL A 322 -5.76 1.16 -9.35
CA VAL A 322 -6.11 1.69 -8.03
C VAL A 322 -6.18 3.21 -8.03
N ALA A 323 -5.16 3.89 -8.55
CA ALA A 323 -5.12 5.35 -8.59
C ALA A 323 -6.28 5.96 -9.41
N ARG A 324 -6.68 5.33 -10.53
CA ARG A 324 -7.87 5.74 -11.32
C ARG A 324 -9.16 5.66 -10.53
N VAL A 325 -9.32 4.62 -9.71
CA VAL A 325 -10.52 4.52 -8.84
C VAL A 325 -10.50 5.61 -7.79
N LEU A 326 -9.35 5.90 -7.18
CA LEU A 326 -9.23 7.01 -6.24
C LEU A 326 -9.56 8.35 -6.90
N ASP A 327 -9.03 8.63 -8.10
CA ASP A 327 -9.38 9.86 -8.85
C ASP A 327 -10.90 9.97 -9.06
N ARG A 328 -11.57 8.89 -9.46
CA ARG A 328 -13.03 8.87 -9.62
C ARG A 328 -13.78 9.10 -8.31
N ILE A 329 -13.27 8.60 -7.18
CA ILE A 329 -13.84 8.86 -5.85
C ILE A 329 -13.75 10.34 -5.50
N TYR A 330 -12.64 11.01 -5.88
CA TYR A 330 -12.45 12.46 -5.69
C TYR A 330 -13.13 13.32 -6.76
N GLY A 331 -13.71 12.71 -7.81
CA GLY A 331 -14.34 13.44 -8.93
C GLY A 331 -13.33 14.09 -9.88
N ARG A 332 -12.17 13.46 -10.04
CA ARG A 332 -11.07 13.89 -10.94
C ARG A 332 -10.99 13.00 -12.16
#